data_d935d1576062a8f3abada12145de2180
#
_entry.id   d935d1576062a8f3abada12145de2180
#
_cell.length_a   1.000
_cell.length_b   1.000
_cell.length_c   1.000
_cell.angle_alpha   90.00
_cell.angle_beta   90.00
_cell.angle_gamma   90.00
#
_symmetry.space_group_name_H-M   'P 1'
#
loop_
_entity.id
_entity.type
_entity.pdbx_description
1 polymer ?
#
loop_
_entity_poly.entity_id
_entity_poly.type
_entity_poly.pdbx_seq_one_letter_code
_entity_poly.pdbx_strand_id
1 'polypeptide(L)'
;MRIVVADSRLVAVEPDDGGPTDRDFGDCVVVPGFVNAHTHLEFGTLATPTPPFVDPVPFSEWLHDLIATRRAAARERSAESLRDERRAGVTAGLAELSRSGVATVGEIARPDWPDETLDGPPESIVFLELLGLARSRVEPLMMLAKTHLDRAAASRDASRVNAASSVGWHAGLSPHAPYTVHPDLLAGACQLSHDHRVPLAMHLAESWDELELLRSHSGALVETLREFDAWDSAALPRGLTPGDYLQRLATAWRALVVHGNFLAPPDWARLAEWRDRLSVAYCPRTHARFVPTRYPLAEMLAAGVRVVLGTDSRATNPDLDFLSELRWVASRHPEVDRAALLRMATCDAAQAMGLDDRGELTVGRRADFVALRGPAGIGGDPWEWLEDASWSVSAFCSGGKFSPVIVKNTLSEHRPR
;
A
#
# COMPACT_ATOMS: atom_id res chain seq x y z
N MET A 1 11.01 -9.67 -27.24
CA MET A 1 10.84 -10.61 -26.11
C MET A 1 9.48 -11.27 -26.23
N ARG A 2 9.39 -12.56 -26.01
CA ARG A 2 8.17 -13.37 -26.01
C ARG A 2 7.89 -13.84 -24.58
N ILE A 3 6.65 -13.67 -24.12
CA ILE A 3 6.18 -14.15 -22.82
C ILE A 3 5.07 -15.17 -23.09
N VAL A 4 5.25 -16.38 -22.55
CA VAL A 4 4.24 -17.44 -22.67
C VAL A 4 3.59 -17.66 -21.31
N VAL A 5 2.27 -17.66 -21.30
CA VAL A 5 1.45 -17.79 -20.09
C VAL A 5 0.55 -19.02 -20.20
N ALA A 6 0.54 -19.87 -19.18
CA ALA A 6 -0.41 -20.96 -19.02
C ALA A 6 -0.80 -21.06 -17.53
N ASP A 7 -2.06 -21.35 -17.26
CA ASP A 7 -2.60 -21.55 -15.90
C ASP A 7 -2.22 -20.40 -14.93
N SER A 8 -2.34 -19.17 -15.41
CA SER A 8 -1.98 -17.94 -14.66
C SER A 8 -0.50 -17.79 -14.30
N ARG A 9 0.40 -18.58 -14.90
CA ARG A 9 1.84 -18.56 -14.64
C ARG A 9 2.65 -18.31 -15.90
N LEU A 10 3.83 -17.73 -15.70
CA LEU A 10 4.84 -17.61 -16.76
C LEU A 10 5.46 -18.98 -17.01
N VAL A 11 5.35 -19.47 -18.24
CA VAL A 11 5.96 -20.76 -18.66
C VAL A 11 7.19 -20.56 -19.53
N ALA A 12 7.31 -19.42 -20.21
CA ALA A 12 8.53 -19.00 -20.88
C ALA A 12 8.66 -17.48 -20.90
N VAL A 13 9.90 -17.00 -20.80
CA VAL A 13 10.32 -15.61 -21.05
C VAL A 13 11.60 -15.71 -21.88
N GLU A 14 11.52 -15.41 -23.17
CA GLU A 14 12.57 -15.73 -24.14
C GLU A 14 12.67 -14.65 -25.23
N PRO A 15 13.77 -14.58 -25.99
CA PRO A 15 13.86 -13.74 -27.17
C PRO A 15 12.71 -14.04 -28.14
N ASP A 16 12.21 -13.01 -28.82
CA ASP A 16 11.21 -13.16 -29.85
C ASP A 16 11.87 -13.82 -31.08
N ASP A 17 11.29 -14.94 -31.53
CA ASP A 17 11.70 -15.71 -32.73
C ASP A 17 10.90 -15.36 -33.98
N GLY A 18 9.98 -14.37 -33.89
CA GLY A 18 9.08 -13.98 -34.96
C GLY A 18 7.92 -14.97 -35.20
N GLY A 19 7.74 -15.92 -34.30
CA GLY A 19 6.63 -16.88 -34.37
C GLY A 19 5.27 -16.23 -34.08
N PRO A 20 4.16 -16.95 -34.32
CA PRO A 20 2.82 -16.42 -34.08
C PRO A 20 2.62 -16.12 -32.58
N THR A 21 1.96 -15.02 -32.30
CA THR A 21 1.61 -14.56 -30.94
C THR A 21 0.14 -14.23 -30.86
N ASP A 22 -0.47 -14.47 -29.71
CA ASP A 22 -1.88 -14.10 -29.45
C ASP A 22 -2.04 -12.57 -29.35
N ARG A 23 -1.00 -11.90 -28.87
CA ARG A 23 -0.97 -10.44 -28.72
C ARG A 23 0.43 -9.89 -29.01
N ASP A 24 0.49 -8.85 -29.79
CA ASP A 24 1.68 -8.05 -30.02
C ASP A 24 1.49 -6.68 -29.35
N PHE A 25 2.40 -6.33 -28.44
CA PHE A 25 2.37 -5.03 -27.74
C PHE A 25 3.19 -3.98 -28.47
N GLY A 26 3.86 -4.32 -29.59
CA GLY A 26 4.75 -3.42 -30.32
C GLY A 26 5.94 -2.95 -29.45
N ASP A 27 6.45 -1.79 -29.79
CA ASP A 27 7.57 -1.20 -29.05
C ASP A 27 7.13 -0.75 -27.66
N CYS A 28 7.47 -1.53 -26.62
CA CYS A 28 7.14 -1.27 -25.24
C CYS A 28 8.21 -1.84 -24.30
N VAL A 29 8.31 -1.26 -23.10
CA VAL A 29 9.03 -1.85 -21.97
C VAL A 29 8.06 -2.71 -21.19
N VAL A 30 8.44 -3.96 -20.91
CA VAL A 30 7.64 -4.86 -20.08
C VAL A 30 8.32 -5.02 -18.73
N VAL A 31 7.58 -4.75 -17.66
CA VAL A 31 8.02 -4.89 -16.27
C VAL A 31 7.06 -5.80 -15.50
N PRO A 32 7.47 -6.39 -14.37
CA PRO A 32 6.53 -7.10 -13.49
C PRO A 32 5.36 -6.19 -13.09
N GLY A 33 4.19 -6.77 -12.87
CA GLY A 33 3.04 -6.05 -12.32
C GLY A 33 3.40 -5.41 -10.98
N PHE A 34 3.01 -4.14 -10.81
CA PHE A 34 3.35 -3.40 -9.61
C PHE A 34 2.61 -3.93 -8.39
N VAL A 35 3.25 -3.78 -7.23
CA VAL A 35 2.73 -4.17 -5.92
C VAL A 35 2.72 -2.94 -5.04
N ASN A 36 1.52 -2.42 -4.77
CA ASN A 36 1.30 -1.28 -3.88
C ASN A 36 1.12 -1.80 -2.45
N ALA A 37 2.09 -1.54 -1.57
CA ALA A 37 2.13 -2.17 -0.25
C ALA A 37 1.20 -1.51 0.78
N HIS A 38 0.66 -0.31 0.50
CA HIS A 38 -0.17 0.43 1.47
C HIS A 38 -1.13 1.40 0.79
N THR A 39 -2.42 1.21 1.08
CA THR A 39 -3.51 2.12 0.66
C THR A 39 -4.62 2.19 1.71
N HIS A 40 -5.49 3.23 1.55
CA HIS A 40 -6.82 3.33 2.16
C HIS A 40 -7.83 3.65 1.06
N LEU A 41 -8.34 2.63 0.41
CA LEU A 41 -9.21 2.74 -0.76
C LEU A 41 -10.59 3.33 -0.44
N GLU A 42 -11.03 3.29 0.82
CA GLU A 42 -12.29 3.92 1.23
C GLU A 42 -12.36 5.42 0.86
N PHE A 43 -11.20 6.07 0.66
CA PHE A 43 -11.08 7.46 0.23
C PHE A 43 -11.01 7.63 -1.30
N GLY A 44 -11.17 6.58 -2.09
CA GLY A 44 -10.98 6.59 -3.54
C GLY A 44 -11.87 7.57 -4.32
N THR A 45 -12.99 8.02 -3.73
CA THR A 45 -13.88 9.05 -4.33
C THR A 45 -13.63 10.46 -3.80
N LEU A 46 -12.71 10.66 -2.86
CA LEU A 46 -12.40 12.02 -2.41
C LEU A 46 -11.90 12.86 -3.59
N ALA A 47 -12.44 14.07 -3.68
CA ALA A 47 -11.88 15.08 -4.54
C ALA A 47 -10.42 15.30 -4.13
N THR A 48 -9.55 15.49 -5.13
CA THR A 48 -8.13 15.75 -4.91
C THR A 48 -7.96 16.77 -3.79
N PRO A 49 -7.22 16.47 -2.71
CA PRO A 49 -6.88 17.47 -1.72
C PRO A 49 -6.28 18.64 -2.48
N THR A 50 -6.77 19.84 -2.23
CA THR A 50 -6.39 21.03 -2.99
C THR A 50 -4.86 21.09 -3.11
N PRO A 51 -4.28 21.10 -4.32
CA PRO A 51 -2.86 21.20 -4.48
C PRO A 51 -2.42 22.65 -4.30
N PRO A 52 -1.15 22.83 -4.19
CA PRO A 52 -0.08 21.89 -4.34
C PRO A 52 0.60 21.63 -3.00
N PHE A 53 1.41 20.59 -2.94
CA PHE A 53 2.38 20.27 -1.88
C PHE A 53 3.42 21.40 -1.69
N VAL A 54 2.99 22.65 -1.59
CA VAL A 54 3.87 23.82 -1.52
C VAL A 54 4.30 24.05 -0.07
N ASP A 55 3.38 23.80 0.87
CA ASP A 55 3.70 23.92 2.29
C ASP A 55 3.25 22.65 3.03
N PRO A 56 4.12 22.04 3.86
CA PRO A 56 3.76 20.91 4.68
C PRO A 56 2.60 21.28 5.62
N VAL A 57 1.61 20.43 5.70
CA VAL A 57 0.48 20.57 6.63
C VAL A 57 0.87 19.87 7.93
N PRO A 58 0.67 20.49 9.12
CA PRO A 58 0.87 19.80 10.40
C PRO A 58 0.00 18.54 10.47
N PHE A 59 0.62 17.41 10.78
CA PHE A 59 -0.07 16.11 10.81
C PHE A 59 -1.24 16.09 11.78
N SER A 60 -1.07 16.64 12.96
CA SER A 60 -2.11 16.71 14.00
C SER A 60 -3.32 17.54 13.58
N GLU A 61 -3.13 18.64 12.84
CA GLU A 61 -4.21 19.46 12.31
C GLU A 61 -4.99 18.70 11.23
N TRP A 62 -4.29 18.07 10.29
CA TRP A 62 -4.91 17.23 9.26
C TRP A 62 -5.70 16.09 9.86
N LEU A 63 -5.15 15.39 10.87
CA LEU A 63 -5.82 14.28 11.54
C LEU A 63 -7.07 14.75 12.30
N HIS A 64 -6.96 15.90 12.98
CA HIS A 64 -8.10 16.52 13.65
C HIS A 64 -9.25 16.75 12.66
N ASP A 65 -8.97 17.40 11.54
CA ASP A 65 -9.98 17.72 10.51
C ASP A 65 -10.59 16.47 9.89
N LEU A 66 -9.78 15.44 9.64
CA LEU A 66 -10.24 14.15 9.15
C LEU A 66 -11.21 13.48 10.12
N ILE A 67 -10.87 13.44 11.42
CA ILE A 67 -11.73 12.85 12.46
C ILE A 67 -13.01 13.68 12.63
N ALA A 68 -12.91 15.01 12.68
CA ALA A 68 -14.07 15.91 12.80
C ALA A 68 -15.05 15.71 11.65
N THR A 69 -14.55 15.70 10.41
CA THR A 69 -15.35 15.48 9.20
C THR A 69 -16.05 14.11 9.21
N ARG A 70 -15.33 13.05 9.58
CA ARG A 70 -15.91 11.70 9.67
C ARG A 70 -16.98 11.60 10.77
N ARG A 71 -16.77 12.23 11.92
CA ARG A 71 -17.76 12.26 13.00
C ARG A 71 -19.00 13.06 12.61
N ALA A 72 -18.84 14.19 11.92
CA ALA A 72 -19.95 14.96 11.37
C ALA A 72 -20.78 14.12 10.39
N ALA A 73 -20.12 13.50 9.41
CA ALA A 73 -20.79 12.61 8.46
C ALA A 73 -21.54 11.45 9.15
N ALA A 74 -20.94 10.86 10.19
CA ALA A 74 -21.59 9.77 10.95
C ALA A 74 -22.82 10.22 11.77
N ARG A 75 -22.94 11.51 12.09
CA ARG A 75 -24.12 12.08 12.77
C ARG A 75 -25.24 12.43 11.80
N GLU A 76 -24.88 12.85 10.59
CA GLU A 76 -25.82 13.41 9.61
C GLU A 76 -26.34 12.36 8.63
N ARG A 77 -25.62 11.26 8.46
CA ARG A 77 -25.88 10.27 7.40
C ARG A 77 -26.15 8.88 7.98
N SER A 78 -26.96 8.09 7.27
CA SER A 78 -27.23 6.71 7.66
C SER A 78 -25.98 5.82 7.50
N ALA A 79 -25.93 4.74 8.27
CA ALA A 79 -24.86 3.75 8.15
C ALA A 79 -24.80 3.11 6.75
N GLU A 80 -25.96 2.95 6.08
CA GLU A 80 -26.05 2.47 4.70
C GLU A 80 -25.40 3.45 3.73
N SER A 81 -25.74 4.74 3.78
CA SER A 81 -25.13 5.78 2.95
C SER A 81 -23.61 5.85 3.09
N LEU A 82 -23.10 5.71 4.32
CA LEU A 82 -21.66 5.69 4.58
C LEU A 82 -20.99 4.41 4.04
N ARG A 83 -21.69 3.28 4.09
CA ARG A 83 -21.22 2.02 3.51
C ARG A 83 -21.14 2.11 1.98
N ASP A 84 -22.18 2.67 1.34
CA ASP A 84 -22.21 2.84 -0.12
C ASP A 84 -21.10 3.78 -0.60
N GLU A 85 -20.84 4.87 0.13
CA GLU A 85 -19.70 5.75 -0.16
C GLU A 85 -18.36 5.02 -0.08
N ARG A 86 -18.13 4.23 0.97
CA ARG A 86 -16.92 3.43 1.09
C ARG A 86 -16.79 2.41 -0.04
N ARG A 87 -17.89 1.72 -0.40
CA ARG A 87 -17.91 0.79 -1.54
C ARG A 87 -17.54 1.50 -2.84
N ALA A 88 -18.11 2.67 -3.09
CA ALA A 88 -17.78 3.50 -4.25
C ALA A 88 -16.29 3.91 -4.23
N GLY A 89 -15.76 4.29 -3.05
CA GLY A 89 -14.34 4.62 -2.85
C GLY A 89 -13.43 3.46 -3.21
N VAL A 90 -13.70 2.29 -2.65
CA VAL A 90 -12.93 1.06 -2.93
C VAL A 90 -12.95 0.71 -4.41
N THR A 91 -14.13 0.72 -5.04
CA THR A 91 -14.27 0.41 -6.46
C THR A 91 -13.50 1.40 -7.34
N ALA A 92 -13.61 2.70 -7.05
CA ALA A 92 -12.90 3.74 -7.79
C ALA A 92 -11.38 3.62 -7.62
N GLY A 93 -10.92 3.38 -6.38
CA GLY A 93 -9.51 3.22 -6.07
C GLY A 93 -8.89 1.99 -6.72
N LEU A 94 -9.54 0.82 -6.66
CA LEU A 94 -9.08 -0.39 -7.36
C LEU A 94 -8.97 -0.16 -8.88
N ALA A 95 -9.96 0.51 -9.47
CA ALA A 95 -9.92 0.84 -10.90
C ALA A 95 -8.76 1.80 -11.24
N GLU A 96 -8.45 2.75 -10.38
CA GLU A 96 -7.32 3.68 -10.57
C GLU A 96 -5.98 2.97 -10.46
N LEU A 97 -5.78 2.14 -9.45
CA LEU A 97 -4.60 1.31 -9.28
C LEU A 97 -4.38 0.35 -10.46
N SER A 98 -5.44 -0.31 -10.92
CA SER A 98 -5.36 -1.21 -12.08
C SER A 98 -4.89 -0.45 -13.33
N ARG A 99 -5.37 0.79 -13.56
CA ARG A 99 -4.93 1.63 -14.69
C ARG A 99 -3.46 2.03 -14.60
N SER A 100 -2.90 2.13 -13.41
CA SER A 100 -1.48 2.43 -13.20
C SER A 100 -0.58 1.17 -13.16
N GLY A 101 -1.14 -0.03 -13.46
CA GLY A 101 -0.38 -1.27 -13.56
C GLY A 101 -0.19 -2.02 -12.24
N VAL A 102 -0.94 -1.70 -11.21
CA VAL A 102 -0.90 -2.41 -9.93
C VAL A 102 -1.61 -3.75 -10.05
N ALA A 103 -0.88 -4.85 -9.85
CA ALA A 103 -1.40 -6.22 -9.86
C ALA A 103 -1.82 -6.69 -8.47
N THR A 104 -1.21 -6.13 -7.43
CA THR A 104 -1.48 -6.49 -6.03
C THR A 104 -1.47 -5.24 -5.16
N VAL A 105 -2.40 -5.16 -4.21
CA VAL A 105 -2.52 -4.03 -3.29
C VAL A 105 -2.66 -4.49 -1.84
N GLY A 106 -1.96 -3.82 -0.93
CA GLY A 106 -2.16 -3.88 0.52
C GLY A 106 -3.12 -2.79 0.95
N GLU A 107 -4.34 -3.17 1.30
CA GLU A 107 -5.43 -2.27 1.66
C GLU A 107 -5.67 -2.27 3.16
N ILE A 108 -5.64 -1.11 3.79
CA ILE A 108 -6.04 -0.94 5.18
C ILE A 108 -7.57 -0.78 5.22
N ALA A 109 -8.24 -1.79 5.76
CA ALA A 109 -9.68 -1.92 5.67
C ALA A 109 -10.35 -1.84 7.04
N ARG A 110 -11.43 -1.10 7.12
CA ARG A 110 -12.29 -1.06 8.30
C ARG A 110 -13.07 -2.37 8.47
N PRO A 111 -13.62 -2.65 9.67
CA PRO A 111 -14.34 -3.89 9.95
C PRO A 111 -15.52 -4.20 9.03
N ASP A 112 -16.12 -3.18 8.43
CA ASP A 112 -17.23 -3.27 7.51
C ASP A 112 -16.81 -3.17 6.02
N TRP A 113 -15.63 -3.72 5.71
CA TRP A 113 -15.10 -3.81 4.36
C TRP A 113 -16.08 -4.49 3.38
N PRO A 114 -16.29 -3.90 2.19
CA PRO A 114 -17.23 -4.44 1.21
C PRO A 114 -16.59 -5.55 0.36
N ASP A 115 -16.65 -6.80 0.83
CA ASP A 115 -16.04 -7.97 0.17
C ASP A 115 -16.46 -8.16 -1.30
N GLU A 116 -17.69 -7.77 -1.63
CA GLU A 116 -18.26 -7.93 -2.97
C GLU A 116 -17.63 -7.05 -4.06
N THR A 117 -16.73 -6.14 -3.69
CA THR A 117 -16.06 -5.24 -4.66
C THR A 117 -14.71 -5.76 -5.14
N LEU A 118 -14.30 -6.94 -4.68
CA LEU A 118 -12.96 -7.48 -4.91
C LEU A 118 -12.83 -8.33 -6.18
N ASP A 119 -13.77 -8.22 -7.11
CA ASP A 119 -13.73 -8.94 -8.40
C ASP A 119 -12.75 -8.29 -9.38
N GLY A 120 -11.66 -8.98 -9.67
CA GLY A 120 -10.66 -8.54 -10.66
C GLY A 120 -9.39 -7.96 -10.05
N PRO A 121 -8.44 -7.50 -10.90
CA PRO A 121 -7.21 -6.87 -10.45
C PRO A 121 -7.43 -5.43 -9.96
N PRO A 122 -6.61 -4.97 -8.99
CA PRO A 122 -5.53 -5.71 -8.31
C PRO A 122 -6.05 -6.73 -7.29
N GLU A 123 -5.30 -7.83 -7.12
CA GLU A 123 -5.53 -8.77 -6.02
C GLU A 123 -5.25 -8.06 -4.69
N SER A 124 -6.13 -8.20 -3.72
CA SER A 124 -6.05 -7.43 -2.48
C SER A 124 -5.59 -8.26 -1.29
N ILE A 125 -4.64 -7.73 -0.53
CA ILE A 125 -4.40 -8.13 0.85
C ILE A 125 -5.15 -7.14 1.73
N VAL A 126 -6.18 -7.61 2.41
CA VAL A 126 -7.06 -6.80 3.24
C VAL A 126 -6.53 -6.81 4.67
N PHE A 127 -5.83 -5.76 5.05
CA PHE A 127 -5.34 -5.55 6.40
C PHE A 127 -6.46 -4.97 7.26
N LEU A 128 -7.10 -5.81 8.08
CA LEU A 128 -8.15 -5.36 8.98
C LEU A 128 -7.61 -4.36 9.99
N GLU A 129 -8.12 -3.14 9.97
CA GLU A 129 -7.73 -2.08 10.89
C GLU A 129 -8.26 -2.34 12.30
N LEU A 130 -7.36 -2.34 13.28
CA LEU A 130 -7.64 -2.54 14.70
C LEU A 130 -7.35 -1.25 15.47
N LEU A 131 -8.41 -0.54 15.87
CA LEU A 131 -8.36 0.73 16.60
C LEU A 131 -8.96 0.54 17.99
N GLY A 132 -8.11 0.60 19.03
CA GLY A 132 -8.56 0.48 20.42
C GLY A 132 -7.43 0.66 21.42
N LEU A 133 -7.31 1.86 22.01
CA LEU A 133 -6.34 2.14 23.05
C LEU A 133 -6.83 1.68 24.44
N ALA A 134 -8.14 1.79 24.70
CA ALA A 134 -8.70 1.35 25.97
C ALA A 134 -8.64 -0.16 26.16
N ARG A 135 -8.28 -0.63 27.36
CA ARG A 135 -8.20 -2.07 27.73
C ARG A 135 -9.46 -2.86 27.37
N SER A 136 -10.63 -2.27 27.55
CA SER A 136 -11.93 -2.90 27.27
C SER A 136 -12.15 -3.19 25.78
N ARG A 137 -11.37 -2.59 24.89
CA ARG A 137 -11.44 -2.80 23.45
C ARG A 137 -10.63 -4.02 22.97
N VAL A 138 -9.69 -4.52 23.77
CA VAL A 138 -8.75 -5.56 23.37
C VAL A 138 -9.47 -6.84 22.97
N GLU A 139 -10.30 -7.41 23.85
CA GLU A 139 -10.98 -8.68 23.59
C GLU A 139 -11.95 -8.60 22.39
N PRO A 140 -12.84 -7.60 22.28
CA PRO A 140 -13.70 -7.47 21.09
C PRO A 140 -12.93 -7.34 19.79
N LEU A 141 -11.81 -6.59 19.75
CA LEU A 141 -10.99 -6.44 18.55
C LEU A 141 -10.20 -7.69 18.21
N MET A 142 -9.75 -8.45 19.20
CA MET A 142 -9.12 -9.75 18.98
C MET A 142 -10.12 -10.78 18.41
N MET A 143 -11.38 -10.74 18.85
CA MET A 143 -12.44 -11.59 18.28
C MET A 143 -12.72 -11.19 16.82
N LEU A 144 -12.80 -9.89 16.55
CA LEU A 144 -12.98 -9.36 15.20
C LEU A 144 -11.83 -9.81 14.28
N ALA A 145 -10.57 -9.72 14.75
CA ALA A 145 -9.39 -10.15 13.99
C ALA A 145 -9.49 -11.65 13.62
N LYS A 146 -9.86 -12.51 14.57
CA LYS A 146 -10.05 -13.95 14.30
C LYS A 146 -11.13 -14.18 13.25
N THR A 147 -12.30 -13.53 13.40
CA THR A 147 -13.40 -13.62 12.42
C THR A 147 -12.95 -13.22 11.02
N HIS A 148 -12.13 -12.16 10.89
CA HIS A 148 -11.57 -11.73 9.61
C HIS A 148 -10.68 -12.81 8.99
N LEU A 149 -9.79 -13.43 9.77
CA LEU A 149 -8.93 -14.52 9.30
C LEU A 149 -9.73 -15.75 8.85
N ASP A 150 -10.77 -16.13 9.59
CA ASP A 150 -11.66 -17.26 9.26
C ASP A 150 -12.42 -17.00 7.94
N ARG A 151 -12.92 -15.78 7.74
CA ARG A 151 -13.60 -15.37 6.48
C ARG A 151 -12.66 -15.48 5.28
N ALA A 152 -11.44 -15.00 5.40
CA ALA A 152 -10.46 -15.10 4.32
C ALA A 152 -10.08 -16.56 4.01
N ALA A 153 -9.97 -17.42 5.03
CA ALA A 153 -9.72 -18.84 4.84
C ALA A 153 -10.87 -19.51 4.07
N ALA A 154 -12.12 -19.26 4.49
CA ALA A 154 -13.32 -19.77 3.81
C ALA A 154 -13.46 -19.29 2.36
N SER A 155 -13.14 -18.01 2.08
CA SER A 155 -13.14 -17.45 0.72
C SER A 155 -12.13 -18.15 -0.20
N ARG A 156 -10.92 -18.43 0.30
CA ARG A 156 -9.89 -19.16 -0.47
C ARG A 156 -10.28 -20.60 -0.76
N ASP A 157 -10.92 -21.28 0.18
CA ASP A 157 -11.37 -22.67 0.00
C ASP A 157 -12.50 -22.73 -1.04
N ALA A 158 -13.44 -21.78 -1.01
CA ALA A 158 -14.49 -21.67 -2.01
C ALA A 158 -13.93 -21.41 -3.43
N SER A 159 -12.89 -20.57 -3.56
CA SER A 159 -12.23 -20.28 -4.83
C SER A 159 -11.46 -21.49 -5.40
N ARG A 160 -10.95 -22.38 -4.55
CA ARG A 160 -10.32 -23.64 -4.98
C ARG A 160 -11.32 -24.66 -5.55
N VAL A 161 -12.55 -24.66 -5.02
CA VAL A 161 -13.60 -25.59 -5.46
C VAL A 161 -14.28 -25.08 -6.73
N ASN A 162 -14.36 -23.77 -6.93
CA ASN A 162 -14.99 -23.17 -8.10
C ASN A 162 -14.00 -22.27 -8.86
N ALA A 163 -13.27 -22.85 -9.81
CA ALA A 163 -12.26 -22.16 -10.60
C ALA A 163 -12.82 -20.97 -11.44
N ALA A 164 -14.14 -20.87 -11.59
CA ALA A 164 -14.79 -19.73 -12.23
C ALA A 164 -14.92 -18.49 -11.33
N SER A 165 -14.89 -18.66 -10.01
CA SER A 165 -14.87 -17.57 -9.03
C SER A 165 -13.44 -17.37 -8.49
N SER A 166 -12.57 -16.79 -9.31
CA SER A 166 -11.13 -16.62 -9.01
C SER A 166 -10.82 -15.43 -8.10
N VAL A 167 -11.70 -15.06 -7.19
CA VAL A 167 -11.50 -13.86 -6.38
C VAL A 167 -11.54 -14.22 -4.90
N GLY A 168 -10.38 -14.70 -4.43
CA GLY A 168 -10.07 -14.70 -3.03
C GLY A 168 -9.19 -13.50 -2.70
N TRP A 169 -9.54 -12.76 -1.68
CA TRP A 169 -8.64 -11.80 -1.05
C TRP A 169 -7.79 -12.51 0.00
N HIS A 170 -6.64 -11.94 0.30
CA HIS A 170 -5.77 -12.42 1.38
C HIS A 170 -6.01 -11.59 2.64
N ALA A 171 -6.02 -12.24 3.80
CA ALA A 171 -6.09 -11.51 5.07
C ALA A 171 -4.72 -10.94 5.46
N GLY A 172 -4.77 -9.76 6.03
CA GLY A 172 -3.75 -9.15 6.86
C GLY A 172 -4.38 -8.53 8.11
N LEU A 173 -3.56 -8.09 9.05
CA LEU A 173 -4.01 -7.36 10.24
C LEU A 173 -3.30 -6.02 10.31
N SER A 174 -4.03 -4.96 10.68
CA SER A 174 -3.45 -3.64 10.89
C SER A 174 -3.78 -3.08 12.27
N PRO A 175 -2.99 -3.38 13.32
CA PRO A 175 -2.98 -2.54 14.50
C PRO A 175 -2.53 -1.14 14.08
N HIS A 176 -3.46 -0.17 14.07
CA HIS A 176 -3.36 1.10 13.37
C HIS A 176 -2.06 1.85 13.63
N ALA A 177 -1.87 2.38 14.85
CA ALA A 177 -0.71 3.19 15.20
C ALA A 177 -0.43 3.10 16.71
N PRO A 178 0.77 3.43 17.20
CA PRO A 178 1.15 3.38 18.60
C PRO A 178 0.16 4.06 19.56
N TYR A 179 -0.33 5.21 19.16
CA TYR A 179 -1.19 6.06 19.98
C TYR A 179 -2.68 5.70 19.94
N THR A 180 -3.08 4.69 19.18
CA THR A 180 -4.47 4.23 19.05
C THR A 180 -4.65 2.75 19.36
N VAL A 181 -3.57 2.04 19.72
CA VAL A 181 -3.57 0.59 19.92
C VAL A 181 -3.03 0.23 21.30
N HIS A 182 -3.84 -0.53 22.07
CA HIS A 182 -3.41 -1.04 23.37
C HIS A 182 -2.23 -2.03 23.18
N PRO A 183 -1.21 -2.04 24.06
CA PRO A 183 -0.07 -2.95 23.95
C PRO A 183 -0.45 -4.43 23.85
N ASP A 184 -1.47 -4.87 24.59
CA ASP A 184 -1.95 -6.26 24.52
C ASP A 184 -2.68 -6.57 23.22
N LEU A 185 -3.34 -5.58 22.60
CA LEU A 185 -3.94 -5.74 21.27
C LEU A 185 -2.84 -5.93 20.21
N LEU A 186 -1.78 -5.12 20.27
CA LEU A 186 -0.62 -5.27 19.38
C LEU A 186 0.03 -6.64 19.55
N ALA A 187 0.27 -7.07 20.80
CA ALA A 187 0.87 -8.37 21.07
C ALA A 187 -0.01 -9.52 20.53
N GLY A 188 -1.33 -9.44 20.75
CA GLY A 188 -2.28 -10.41 20.23
C GLY A 188 -2.34 -10.45 18.69
N ALA A 189 -2.30 -9.26 18.03
CA ALA A 189 -2.27 -9.17 16.57
C ALA A 189 -0.97 -9.77 16.00
N CYS A 190 0.18 -9.51 16.61
CA CYS A 190 1.45 -10.12 16.23
C CYS A 190 1.41 -11.65 16.37
N GLN A 191 0.83 -12.16 17.47
CA GLN A 191 0.67 -13.60 17.68
C GLN A 191 -0.24 -14.23 16.62
N LEU A 192 -1.40 -13.62 16.31
CA LEU A 192 -2.28 -14.09 15.22
C LEU A 192 -1.58 -14.08 13.87
N SER A 193 -0.82 -13.00 13.57
CA SER A 193 -0.01 -12.93 12.35
C SER A 193 0.97 -14.09 12.24
N HIS A 194 1.67 -14.41 13.34
CA HIS A 194 2.62 -15.52 13.40
C HIS A 194 1.93 -16.87 13.18
N ASP A 195 0.85 -17.14 13.92
CA ASP A 195 0.17 -18.44 13.94
C ASP A 195 -0.53 -18.76 12.62
N HIS A 196 -1.15 -17.75 12.00
CA HIS A 196 -1.88 -17.89 10.74
C HIS A 196 -1.03 -17.59 9.49
N ARG A 197 0.23 -17.14 9.67
CA ARG A 197 1.14 -16.73 8.59
C ARG A 197 0.50 -15.69 7.67
N VAL A 198 -0.07 -14.66 8.26
CA VAL A 198 -0.64 -13.49 7.57
C VAL A 198 0.19 -12.25 7.84
N PRO A 199 0.36 -11.34 6.88
CA PRO A 199 1.11 -10.13 7.11
C PRO A 199 0.39 -9.16 8.04
N LEU A 200 1.19 -8.30 8.70
CA LEU A 200 0.72 -7.24 9.58
C LEU A 200 1.20 -5.89 9.04
N ALA A 201 0.44 -4.82 9.23
CA ALA A 201 0.84 -3.46 8.91
C ALA A 201 0.56 -2.53 10.09
N MET A 202 1.47 -1.59 10.38
CA MET A 202 1.29 -0.60 11.44
C MET A 202 1.92 0.73 11.03
N HIS A 203 1.15 1.83 11.12
CA HIS A 203 1.70 3.17 11.01
C HIS A 203 2.64 3.42 12.18
N LEU A 204 3.87 3.80 11.90
CA LEU A 204 4.89 4.00 12.93
C LEU A 204 5.88 5.08 12.52
N ALA A 205 6.16 5.96 13.45
CA ALA A 205 7.07 7.09 13.27
C ALA A 205 6.67 7.95 12.06
N GLU A 206 5.37 8.19 11.89
CA GLU A 206 4.81 8.96 10.80
C GLU A 206 5.00 10.46 10.99
N SER A 207 4.88 10.95 12.24
CA SER A 207 4.98 12.37 12.57
C SER A 207 5.82 12.63 13.82
N TRP A 208 6.32 13.86 13.96
CA TRP A 208 6.93 14.32 15.20
C TRP A 208 5.95 14.32 16.37
N ASP A 209 4.68 14.61 16.11
CA ASP A 209 3.62 14.62 17.11
C ASP A 209 3.45 13.23 17.74
N GLU A 210 3.59 12.15 16.94
CA GLU A 210 3.61 10.77 17.44
C GLU A 210 4.79 10.53 18.38
N LEU A 211 6.00 10.93 17.98
CA LEU A 211 7.20 10.74 18.79
C LEU A 211 7.14 11.55 20.11
N GLU A 212 6.58 12.76 20.08
CA GLU A 212 6.36 13.57 21.28
C GLU A 212 5.35 12.90 22.21
N LEU A 213 4.21 12.43 21.66
CA LEU A 213 3.20 11.70 22.42
C LEU A 213 3.81 10.48 23.11
N LEU A 214 4.55 9.63 22.41
CA LEU A 214 5.15 8.42 22.96
C LEU A 214 6.16 8.71 24.06
N ARG A 215 6.96 9.77 23.88
CA ARG A 215 7.99 10.16 24.83
C ARG A 215 7.42 10.73 26.12
N SER A 216 6.45 11.62 26.03
CA SER A 216 6.06 12.52 27.13
C SER A 216 4.57 12.58 27.44
N HIS A 217 3.70 11.98 26.63
CA HIS A 217 2.24 12.11 26.73
C HIS A 217 1.78 13.59 26.63
N SER A 218 2.41 14.34 25.74
CA SER A 218 2.12 15.75 25.47
C SER A 218 2.13 16.02 23.96
N GLY A 219 1.81 17.26 23.59
CA GLY A 219 1.81 17.73 22.21
C GLY A 219 0.43 17.72 21.55
N ALA A 220 0.39 18.27 20.35
CA ALA A 220 -0.85 18.52 19.61
C ALA A 220 -1.67 17.24 19.35
N LEU A 221 -1.01 16.11 19.10
CA LEU A 221 -1.69 14.84 18.89
C LEU A 221 -2.41 14.35 20.16
N VAL A 222 -1.84 14.56 21.35
CA VAL A 222 -2.52 14.21 22.61
C VAL A 222 -3.76 15.07 22.80
N GLU A 223 -3.68 16.38 22.51
CA GLU A 223 -4.85 17.27 22.62
C GLU A 223 -5.96 16.86 21.65
N THR A 224 -5.61 16.55 20.38
CA THR A 224 -6.56 16.00 19.40
C THR A 224 -7.23 14.72 19.91
N LEU A 225 -6.46 13.76 20.42
CA LEU A 225 -7.03 12.50 20.92
C LEU A 225 -7.92 12.70 22.15
N ARG A 226 -7.60 13.67 23.04
CA ARG A 226 -8.44 14.04 24.18
C ARG A 226 -9.77 14.65 23.74
N GLU A 227 -9.75 15.57 22.80
CA GLU A 227 -10.95 16.20 22.26
C GLU A 227 -11.93 15.16 21.69
N PHE A 228 -11.39 14.11 21.10
CA PHE A 228 -12.19 13.02 20.54
C PHE A 228 -12.41 11.82 21.47
N ASP A 229 -12.16 11.93 22.77
CA ASP A 229 -12.29 10.86 23.77
C ASP A 229 -11.56 9.57 23.36
N ALA A 230 -10.42 9.71 22.68
CA ALA A 230 -9.61 8.62 22.17
C ALA A 230 -8.30 8.40 22.93
N TRP A 231 -7.97 9.30 23.89
CA TRP A 231 -6.75 9.22 24.68
C TRP A 231 -6.98 8.52 26.03
N ASP A 232 -6.14 7.51 26.28
CA ASP A 232 -6.03 6.85 27.59
C ASP A 232 -4.56 6.84 28.02
N SER A 233 -4.20 7.75 28.94
CA SER A 233 -2.82 7.87 29.42
C SER A 233 -2.34 6.68 30.26
N ALA A 234 -3.24 5.84 30.76
CA ALA A 234 -2.90 4.63 31.48
C ALA A 234 -2.58 3.44 30.58
N ALA A 235 -3.01 3.48 29.33
CA ALA A 235 -2.81 2.40 28.38
C ALA A 235 -1.37 2.28 27.87
N LEU A 236 -0.63 3.39 27.83
CA LEU A 236 0.74 3.43 27.30
C LEU A 236 1.72 3.86 28.38
N PRO A 237 2.90 3.23 28.51
CA PRO A 237 4.02 3.76 29.25
C PRO A 237 4.57 5.03 28.58
N ARG A 238 5.15 5.93 29.36
CA ARG A 238 5.94 7.06 28.83
C ARG A 238 7.33 6.61 28.43
N GLY A 239 7.95 7.34 27.52
CA GLY A 239 9.33 7.09 27.09
C GLY A 239 9.46 5.99 26.06
N LEU A 240 8.36 5.56 25.42
CA LEU A 240 8.40 4.63 24.31
C LEU A 240 9.03 5.27 23.08
N THR A 241 9.72 4.44 22.31
CA THR A 241 10.41 4.80 21.07
C THR A 241 9.91 3.95 19.91
N PRO A 242 10.14 4.33 18.64
CA PRO A 242 9.89 3.45 17.50
C PRO A 242 10.57 2.09 17.65
N GLY A 243 11.79 2.05 18.20
CA GLY A 243 12.53 0.80 18.44
C GLY A 243 11.80 -0.20 19.33
N ASP A 244 11.00 0.26 20.31
CA ASP A 244 10.19 -0.63 21.17
C ASP A 244 9.05 -1.29 20.38
N TYR A 245 8.49 -0.56 19.41
CA TYR A 245 7.47 -1.10 18.50
C TYR A 245 8.08 -2.05 17.46
N LEU A 246 9.23 -1.72 16.88
CA LEU A 246 9.95 -2.63 15.98
C LEU A 246 10.23 -3.97 16.64
N GLN A 247 10.65 -3.97 17.91
CA GLN A 247 10.89 -5.21 18.64
C GLN A 247 9.62 -6.07 18.80
N ARG A 248 8.47 -5.43 19.03
CA ARG A 248 7.17 -6.12 19.11
C ARG A 248 6.73 -6.65 17.74
N LEU A 249 6.81 -5.81 16.71
CA LEU A 249 6.45 -6.16 15.34
C LEU A 249 7.31 -7.32 14.78
N ALA A 250 8.57 -7.43 15.20
CA ALA A 250 9.45 -8.53 14.82
C ALA A 250 8.99 -9.91 15.32
N THR A 251 7.99 -9.98 16.23
CA THR A 251 7.37 -11.24 16.66
C THR A 251 6.27 -11.71 15.72
N ALA A 252 5.77 -10.86 14.81
CA ALA A 252 4.84 -11.23 13.76
C ALA A 252 5.52 -12.11 12.70
N TRP A 253 4.73 -12.77 11.87
CA TRP A 253 5.27 -13.52 10.73
C TRP A 253 5.99 -12.61 9.74
N ARG A 254 5.31 -11.53 9.29
CA ARG A 254 5.85 -10.41 8.49
C ARG A 254 5.12 -9.14 8.88
N ALA A 255 5.80 -8.02 8.97
CA ALA A 255 5.17 -6.75 9.30
C ALA A 255 5.71 -5.61 8.43
N LEU A 256 4.77 -4.79 7.96
CA LEU A 256 5.02 -3.51 7.31
C LEU A 256 5.00 -2.41 8.35
N VAL A 257 6.10 -1.70 8.48
CA VAL A 257 6.22 -0.43 9.19
C VAL A 257 5.83 0.66 8.21
N VAL A 258 4.60 1.16 8.32
CA VAL A 258 4.09 2.15 7.36
C VAL A 258 4.64 3.52 7.70
N HIS A 259 5.04 4.27 6.67
CA HIS A 259 5.71 5.55 6.66
C HIS A 259 7.16 5.49 7.17
N GLY A 260 7.39 5.32 8.47
CA GLY A 260 8.74 5.30 9.04
C GLY A 260 9.51 6.60 8.83
N ASN A 261 8.82 7.75 8.69
CA ASN A 261 9.38 9.05 8.33
C ASN A 261 10.46 9.55 9.30
N PHE A 262 10.32 9.17 10.58
CA PHE A 262 11.17 9.63 11.68
C PHE A 262 11.94 8.49 12.35
N LEU A 263 12.16 7.37 11.64
CA LEU A 263 13.05 6.31 12.09
C LEU A 263 14.51 6.79 12.08
N ALA A 264 15.24 6.51 13.15
CA ALA A 264 16.63 6.89 13.32
C ALA A 264 17.60 5.75 12.93
N PRO A 265 18.90 6.02 12.73
CA PRO A 265 19.89 4.98 12.37
C PRO A 265 19.88 3.73 13.28
N PRO A 266 19.67 3.80 14.60
CA PRO A 266 19.53 2.60 15.42
C PRO A 266 18.31 1.74 15.05
N ASP A 267 17.22 2.36 14.56
CA ASP A 267 16.04 1.65 14.10
C ASP A 267 16.29 0.98 12.74
N TRP A 268 17.05 1.63 11.86
CA TRP A 268 17.47 1.03 10.59
C TRP A 268 18.31 -0.23 10.80
N ALA A 269 19.23 -0.22 11.77
CA ALA A 269 20.02 -1.40 12.11
C ALA A 269 19.13 -2.58 12.54
N ARG A 270 18.10 -2.33 13.37
CA ARG A 270 17.13 -3.36 13.76
C ARG A 270 16.30 -3.86 12.58
N LEU A 271 15.83 -2.95 11.72
CA LEU A 271 15.10 -3.32 10.51
C LEU A 271 15.93 -4.18 9.56
N ALA A 272 17.22 -3.88 9.41
CA ALA A 272 18.16 -4.66 8.61
C ALA A 272 18.40 -6.05 9.22
N GLU A 273 18.56 -6.14 10.55
CA GLU A 273 18.69 -7.42 11.27
C GLU A 273 17.43 -8.31 11.07
N TRP A 274 16.25 -7.70 11.08
CA TRP A 274 14.98 -8.43 10.97
C TRP A 274 14.33 -8.31 9.58
N ARG A 275 15.12 -8.03 8.53
CA ARG A 275 14.61 -7.79 7.18
C ARG A 275 13.77 -8.93 6.59
N ASP A 276 13.89 -10.14 7.10
CA ASP A 276 13.05 -11.27 6.69
C ASP A 276 11.63 -11.18 7.24
N ARG A 277 11.42 -10.36 8.26
CA ARG A 277 10.14 -10.13 8.93
C ARG A 277 9.63 -8.71 8.81
N LEU A 278 10.53 -7.71 8.88
CA LEU A 278 10.18 -6.30 8.86
C LEU A 278 10.56 -5.65 7.54
N SER A 279 9.66 -4.82 7.03
CA SER A 279 9.87 -3.96 5.87
C SER A 279 9.24 -2.61 6.13
N VAL A 280 9.76 -1.55 5.50
CA VAL A 280 9.19 -0.20 5.62
C VAL A 280 8.38 0.10 4.36
N ALA A 281 7.11 0.49 4.50
CA ALA A 281 6.29 0.98 3.40
C ALA A 281 6.40 2.51 3.31
N TYR A 282 7.21 2.99 2.40
CA TYR A 282 7.39 4.40 2.11
C TYR A 282 6.27 4.89 1.18
N CYS A 283 5.57 5.96 1.58
CA CYS A 283 4.52 6.62 0.81
C CYS A 283 5.04 8.01 0.36
N PRO A 284 5.65 8.10 -0.83
CA PRO A 284 6.50 9.23 -1.21
C PRO A 284 5.80 10.57 -1.23
N ARG A 285 4.62 10.65 -1.87
CA ARG A 285 3.89 11.91 -2.01
C ARG A 285 3.17 12.31 -0.73
N THR A 286 2.71 11.32 0.07
CA THR A 286 2.20 11.56 1.44
C THR A 286 3.29 12.09 2.35
N HIS A 287 4.50 11.50 2.31
CA HIS A 287 5.64 12.05 3.04
C HIS A 287 5.90 13.52 2.69
N ALA A 288 5.93 13.85 1.38
CA ALA A 288 6.17 15.23 0.94
C ALA A 288 5.09 16.22 1.39
N ARG A 289 3.87 15.75 1.70
CA ARG A 289 2.77 16.58 2.23
C ARG A 289 2.97 16.97 3.69
N PHE A 290 3.54 16.09 4.50
CA PHE A 290 3.64 16.29 5.95
C PHE A 290 5.05 16.65 6.43
N VAL A 291 6.08 16.22 5.68
CA VAL A 291 7.47 16.31 6.13
C VAL A 291 8.29 17.13 5.13
N PRO A 292 8.83 18.29 5.57
CA PRO A 292 9.57 19.18 4.69
C PRO A 292 10.97 18.65 4.32
N THR A 293 11.49 17.72 5.11
CA THR A 293 12.81 17.13 4.87
C THR A 293 12.73 15.95 3.92
N ARG A 294 13.83 15.70 3.21
CA ARG A 294 13.94 14.55 2.32
C ARG A 294 13.90 13.24 3.12
N TYR A 295 13.18 12.24 2.60
CA TYR A 295 13.19 10.90 3.17
C TYR A 295 14.57 10.27 3.03
N PRO A 296 15.11 9.60 4.07
CA PRO A 296 16.48 9.03 4.05
C PRO A 296 16.54 7.68 3.32
N LEU A 297 15.99 7.62 2.09
CA LEU A 297 15.83 6.38 1.34
C LEU A 297 17.17 5.70 1.05
N ALA A 298 18.13 6.46 0.53
CA ALA A 298 19.44 5.92 0.15
C ALA A 298 20.20 5.38 1.36
N GLU A 299 20.13 6.08 2.48
CA GLU A 299 20.76 5.71 3.75
C GLU A 299 20.12 4.43 4.33
N MET A 300 18.79 4.33 4.29
CA MET A 300 18.06 3.13 4.74
C MET A 300 18.41 1.92 3.89
N LEU A 301 18.41 2.07 2.57
CA LEU A 301 18.81 1.01 1.64
C LEU A 301 20.26 0.58 1.85
N ALA A 302 21.18 1.53 2.04
CA ALA A 302 22.58 1.27 2.33
C ALA A 302 22.78 0.55 3.69
N ALA A 303 21.91 0.83 4.67
CA ALA A 303 21.87 0.12 5.94
C ALA A 303 21.29 -1.31 5.84
N GLY A 304 20.76 -1.71 4.68
CA GLY A 304 20.18 -3.03 4.43
C GLY A 304 18.68 -3.14 4.77
N VAL A 305 17.99 -2.02 5.02
CA VAL A 305 16.55 -2.01 5.25
C VAL A 305 15.82 -2.40 3.97
N ARG A 306 14.81 -3.27 4.07
CA ARG A 306 13.87 -3.48 2.97
C ARG A 306 12.84 -2.35 2.99
N VAL A 307 12.90 -1.49 1.98
CA VAL A 307 11.91 -0.43 1.75
C VAL A 307 11.06 -0.82 0.54
N VAL A 308 9.75 -0.67 0.68
CA VAL A 308 8.75 -0.92 -0.38
C VAL A 308 7.88 0.32 -0.54
N LEU A 309 7.10 0.41 -1.63
CA LEU A 309 6.32 1.61 -1.92
C LEU A 309 4.82 1.41 -1.65
N GLY A 310 4.18 2.47 -1.19
CA GLY A 310 2.74 2.61 -1.04
C GLY A 310 2.24 3.95 -1.55
N THR A 311 0.99 4.04 -2.00
CA THR A 311 0.35 5.31 -2.38
C THR A 311 -0.24 6.03 -1.18
N ASP A 312 -0.56 5.30 -0.11
CA ASP A 312 -1.46 5.79 0.92
C ASP A 312 -2.83 6.17 0.33
N SER A 313 -3.54 7.15 0.84
CA SER A 313 -4.91 7.50 0.49
C SER A 313 -5.03 8.79 -0.33
N ARG A 314 -6.18 8.96 -1.00
CA ARG A 314 -6.54 10.26 -1.59
C ARG A 314 -6.81 11.37 -0.54
N ALA A 315 -6.84 11.06 0.73
CA ALA A 315 -6.88 12.06 1.79
C ALA A 315 -5.52 12.77 2.00
N THR A 316 -4.43 12.10 1.59
CA THR A 316 -3.05 12.60 1.72
C THR A 316 -2.33 12.76 0.39
N ASN A 317 -2.86 12.15 -0.66
CA ASN A 317 -2.25 12.06 -1.99
C ASN A 317 -3.22 12.58 -3.07
N PRO A 318 -2.77 13.25 -4.13
CA PRO A 318 -3.65 13.79 -5.16
C PRO A 318 -4.42 12.70 -5.94
N ASP A 319 -3.83 11.52 -6.07
CA ASP A 319 -4.38 10.37 -6.78
C ASP A 319 -3.77 9.07 -6.25
N LEU A 320 -4.19 7.94 -6.81
CA LEU A 320 -3.64 6.61 -6.53
C LEU A 320 -2.80 6.09 -7.71
N ASP A 321 -2.28 6.97 -8.58
CA ASP A 321 -1.42 6.59 -9.70
C ASP A 321 -0.05 6.12 -9.19
N PHE A 322 0.13 4.81 -9.13
CA PHE A 322 1.35 4.19 -8.63
C PHE A 322 2.58 4.44 -9.52
N LEU A 323 2.37 4.63 -10.83
CA LEU A 323 3.46 5.01 -11.74
C LEU A 323 3.97 6.43 -11.43
N SER A 324 3.08 7.32 -11.03
CA SER A 324 3.44 8.67 -10.55
C SER A 324 4.21 8.62 -9.21
N GLU A 325 3.90 7.68 -8.31
CA GLU A 325 4.73 7.45 -7.10
C GLU A 325 6.15 7.05 -7.46
N LEU A 326 6.32 6.07 -8.36
CA LEU A 326 7.63 5.62 -8.81
C LEU A 326 8.46 6.76 -9.41
N ARG A 327 7.85 7.57 -10.28
CA ARG A 327 8.50 8.74 -10.88
C ARG A 327 8.88 9.78 -9.85
N TRP A 328 8.01 10.00 -8.86
CA TRP A 328 8.32 10.91 -7.77
C TRP A 328 9.57 10.46 -7.00
N VAL A 329 9.65 9.18 -6.65
CA VAL A 329 10.84 8.62 -6.00
C VAL A 329 12.08 8.76 -6.87
N ALA A 330 12.00 8.37 -8.16
CA ALA A 330 13.13 8.46 -9.09
C ALA A 330 13.67 9.89 -9.21
N SER A 331 12.78 10.88 -9.26
CA SER A 331 13.15 12.29 -9.35
C SER A 331 13.76 12.86 -8.06
N ARG A 332 13.30 12.37 -6.90
CA ARG A 332 13.75 12.84 -5.58
C ARG A 332 14.97 12.12 -5.05
N HIS A 333 15.22 10.91 -5.54
CA HIS A 333 16.32 10.03 -5.12
C HIS A 333 17.14 9.54 -6.34
N PRO A 334 17.72 10.46 -7.13
CA PRO A 334 18.46 10.11 -8.35
C PRO A 334 19.72 9.24 -8.06
N GLU A 335 20.19 9.22 -6.82
CA GLU A 335 21.31 8.38 -6.36
C GLU A 335 20.89 6.91 -6.12
N VAL A 336 19.59 6.60 -6.05
CA VAL A 336 19.10 5.24 -5.88
C VAL A 336 19.04 4.54 -7.24
N ASP A 337 19.63 3.34 -7.31
CA ASP A 337 19.60 2.52 -8.52
C ASP A 337 18.18 2.25 -9.01
N ARG A 338 17.90 2.44 -10.30
CA ARG A 338 16.57 2.29 -10.89
C ARG A 338 16.02 0.86 -10.78
N ALA A 339 16.88 -0.14 -10.86
CA ALA A 339 16.48 -1.53 -10.62
C ALA A 339 16.09 -1.76 -9.15
N ALA A 340 16.71 -1.07 -8.21
CA ALA A 340 16.29 -1.10 -6.80
C ALA A 340 14.91 -0.47 -6.63
N LEU A 341 14.64 0.68 -7.28
CA LEU A 341 13.30 1.30 -7.26
C LEU A 341 12.24 0.37 -7.83
N LEU A 342 12.52 -0.31 -8.94
CA LEU A 342 11.59 -1.30 -9.50
C LEU A 342 11.35 -2.46 -8.54
N ARG A 343 12.38 -2.99 -7.87
CA ARG A 343 12.20 -4.04 -6.86
C ARG A 343 11.34 -3.60 -5.69
N MET A 344 11.50 -2.36 -5.21
CA MET A 344 10.66 -1.79 -4.15
C MET A 344 9.18 -1.76 -4.53
N ALA A 345 8.87 -1.66 -5.80
CA ALA A 345 7.51 -1.62 -6.36
C ALA A 345 7.00 -2.99 -6.85
N THR A 346 7.80 -4.05 -6.74
CA THR A 346 7.49 -5.37 -7.29
C THR A 346 7.85 -6.49 -6.32
N CYS A 347 8.99 -7.18 -6.51
CA CYS A 347 9.33 -8.38 -5.73
C CYS A 347 9.58 -8.11 -4.25
N ASP A 348 10.22 -6.99 -3.88
CA ASP A 348 10.44 -6.66 -2.47
C ASP A 348 9.11 -6.38 -1.75
N ALA A 349 8.17 -5.69 -2.42
CA ALA A 349 6.82 -5.44 -1.88
C ALA A 349 6.00 -6.74 -1.78
N ALA A 350 6.06 -7.59 -2.80
CA ALA A 350 5.42 -8.90 -2.76
C ALA A 350 5.93 -9.75 -1.58
N GLN A 351 7.26 -9.84 -1.43
CA GLN A 351 7.87 -10.56 -0.31
C GLN A 351 7.51 -9.96 1.05
N ALA A 352 7.49 -8.64 1.18
CA ALA A 352 7.12 -7.95 2.43
C ALA A 352 5.69 -8.32 2.88
N MET A 353 4.79 -8.56 1.91
CA MET A 353 3.42 -8.97 2.16
C MET A 353 3.20 -10.49 2.15
N GLY A 354 4.26 -11.30 2.02
CA GLY A 354 4.16 -12.75 2.07
C GLY A 354 3.74 -13.43 0.76
N LEU A 355 3.91 -12.76 -0.36
CA LEU A 355 3.56 -13.24 -1.69
C LEU A 355 4.84 -13.57 -2.45
N ASP A 356 5.32 -14.81 -2.32
CA ASP A 356 6.60 -15.22 -2.89
C ASP A 356 6.46 -15.71 -4.36
N ASP A 357 5.24 -15.68 -4.94
CA ASP A 357 4.95 -16.20 -6.28
C ASP A 357 4.90 -15.14 -7.39
N ARG A 358 5.17 -13.87 -7.09
CA ARG A 358 4.97 -12.73 -8.00
C ARG A 358 6.06 -11.65 -7.87
N GLY A 359 5.95 -10.59 -8.67
CA GLY A 359 6.86 -9.45 -8.67
C GLY A 359 8.12 -9.65 -9.51
N GLU A 360 8.23 -10.74 -10.26
CA GLU A 360 9.34 -11.05 -11.15
C GLU A 360 8.84 -11.69 -12.45
N LEU A 361 9.49 -11.40 -13.58
CA LEU A 361 9.21 -12.05 -14.88
C LEU A 361 10.07 -13.32 -15.04
N THR A 362 9.86 -14.27 -14.13
CA THR A 362 10.60 -15.55 -14.10
C THR A 362 9.65 -16.71 -14.27
N VAL A 363 10.09 -17.76 -15.00
CA VAL A 363 9.30 -18.98 -15.22
C VAL A 363 8.84 -19.59 -13.90
N GLY A 364 7.56 -19.97 -13.84
CA GLY A 364 6.89 -20.51 -12.66
C GLY A 364 6.23 -19.44 -11.76
N ARG A 365 6.58 -18.16 -11.92
CA ARG A 365 5.92 -17.04 -11.21
C ARG A 365 4.53 -16.78 -11.80
N ARG A 366 3.69 -16.11 -11.03
CA ARG A 366 2.39 -15.61 -11.48
C ARG A 366 2.57 -14.65 -12.65
N ALA A 367 1.71 -14.76 -13.66
CA ALA A 367 1.77 -13.92 -14.84
C ALA A 367 1.16 -12.53 -14.59
N ASP A 368 1.88 -11.72 -13.83
CA ASP A 368 1.56 -10.31 -13.57
C ASP A 368 2.61 -9.44 -14.26
N PHE A 369 2.21 -8.66 -15.26
CA PHE A 369 3.12 -7.76 -15.97
C PHE A 369 2.41 -6.53 -16.54
N VAL A 370 3.19 -5.49 -16.76
CA VAL A 370 2.77 -4.21 -17.32
C VAL A 370 3.60 -3.92 -18.56
N ALA A 371 2.95 -3.58 -19.66
CA ALA A 371 3.60 -3.01 -20.84
C ALA A 371 3.48 -1.49 -20.79
N LEU A 372 4.61 -0.81 -20.80
CA LEU A 372 4.74 0.65 -20.79
C LEU A 372 5.16 1.14 -22.15
N ARG A 373 4.48 2.16 -22.66
CA ARG A 373 4.76 2.75 -23.98
C ARG A 373 4.94 4.25 -23.88
N GLY A 374 6.01 4.73 -24.50
CA GLY A 374 6.29 6.15 -24.74
C GLY A 374 5.81 6.61 -26.12
N PRO A 375 5.76 7.92 -26.35
CA PRO A 375 5.25 8.52 -27.59
C PRO A 375 6.13 8.23 -28.82
N ALA A 376 7.44 8.05 -28.65
CA ALA A 376 8.43 7.84 -29.71
C ALA A 376 8.93 6.39 -29.83
N GLY A 377 8.28 5.41 -29.15
CA GLY A 377 8.82 4.07 -29.01
C GLY A 377 9.91 3.97 -27.93
N ILE A 378 10.68 2.89 -27.95
CA ILE A 378 11.78 2.71 -26.98
C ILE A 378 13.00 3.50 -27.46
N GLY A 379 13.40 4.51 -26.68
CA GLY A 379 14.69 5.20 -26.82
C GLY A 379 15.86 4.28 -26.44
N GLY A 380 17.05 4.82 -26.30
CA GLY A 380 18.23 4.04 -25.93
C GLY A 380 18.27 3.55 -24.47
N ASP A 381 17.55 4.23 -23.57
CA ASP A 381 17.52 3.89 -22.14
C ASP A 381 16.23 3.14 -21.75
N PRO A 382 16.30 1.87 -21.30
CA PRO A 382 15.16 1.08 -20.87
C PRO A 382 14.46 1.64 -19.61
N TRP A 383 15.02 2.65 -18.93
CA TRP A 383 14.49 3.29 -17.74
C TRP A 383 13.82 4.64 -18.00
N GLU A 384 13.77 5.10 -19.24
CA GLU A 384 13.20 6.40 -19.64
C GLU A 384 11.77 6.62 -19.10
N TRP A 385 10.98 5.54 -18.99
CA TRP A 385 9.62 5.56 -18.45
C TRP A 385 9.52 6.01 -16.97
N LEU A 386 10.63 5.92 -16.22
CA LEU A 386 10.70 6.45 -14.85
C LEU A 386 10.91 7.98 -14.81
N GLU A 387 11.41 8.56 -15.88
CA GLU A 387 11.76 10.00 -15.94
C GLU A 387 10.75 10.79 -16.77
N ASP A 388 10.17 10.18 -17.80
CA ASP A 388 9.26 10.84 -18.73
C ASP A 388 7.79 10.48 -18.44
N ALA A 389 7.03 11.50 -18.02
CA ALA A 389 5.60 11.37 -17.74
C ALA A 389 4.72 11.06 -18.96
N SER A 390 5.27 11.18 -20.18
CA SER A 390 4.57 10.83 -21.41
C SER A 390 4.40 9.30 -21.61
N TRP A 391 5.19 8.50 -20.90
CA TRP A 391 5.02 7.04 -20.87
C TRP A 391 3.80 6.64 -20.04
N SER A 392 3.04 5.69 -20.55
CA SER A 392 1.83 5.21 -19.89
C SER A 392 1.69 3.69 -20.00
N VAL A 393 0.83 3.12 -19.16
CA VAL A 393 0.44 1.71 -19.25
C VAL A 393 -0.35 1.50 -20.53
N SER A 394 0.19 0.70 -21.44
CA SER A 394 -0.46 0.33 -22.71
C SER A 394 -1.14 -1.01 -22.65
N ALA A 395 -0.67 -1.93 -21.81
CA ALA A 395 -1.32 -3.19 -21.49
C ALA A 395 -1.00 -3.63 -20.07
N PHE A 396 -1.94 -4.33 -19.47
CA PHE A 396 -1.82 -4.87 -18.11
C PHE A 396 -2.35 -6.28 -18.04
N CYS A 397 -1.53 -7.20 -17.54
CA CYS A 397 -1.87 -8.60 -17.31
C CYS A 397 -1.75 -8.92 -15.82
N SER A 398 -2.78 -9.49 -15.24
CA SER A 398 -2.77 -10.00 -13.87
C SER A 398 -3.33 -11.41 -13.81
N GLY A 399 -2.53 -12.36 -13.27
CA GLY A 399 -2.88 -13.77 -13.24
C GLY A 399 -3.19 -14.36 -14.64
N GLY A 400 -2.49 -13.89 -15.67
CA GLY A 400 -2.71 -14.31 -17.04
C GLY A 400 -3.95 -13.72 -17.74
N LYS A 401 -4.70 -12.85 -17.05
CA LYS A 401 -5.87 -12.15 -17.60
C LYS A 401 -5.52 -10.72 -17.97
N PHE A 402 -5.89 -10.27 -19.16
CA PHE A 402 -5.67 -8.90 -19.60
C PHE A 402 -6.80 -8.00 -19.18
N SER A 403 -6.46 -6.88 -18.56
CA SER A 403 -7.41 -5.81 -18.28
C SER A 403 -7.46 -4.82 -19.45
N PRO A 404 -8.65 -4.32 -19.84
CA PRO A 404 -8.75 -3.25 -20.82
C PRO A 404 -8.14 -1.98 -20.22
N VAL A 405 -7.03 -1.52 -20.81
CA VAL A 405 -6.47 -0.20 -20.48
C VAL A 405 -7.14 0.82 -21.39
N ILE A 406 -7.96 1.68 -20.82
CA ILE A 406 -8.56 2.81 -21.55
C ILE A 406 -7.49 3.90 -21.65
N VAL A 407 -6.79 3.96 -22.77
CA VAL A 407 -5.94 5.09 -23.09
C VAL A 407 -6.85 6.29 -23.34
N LYS A 408 -6.83 7.31 -22.47
CA LYS A 408 -7.45 8.60 -22.77
C LYS A 408 -6.65 9.23 -23.91
N ASN A 409 -7.17 9.17 -25.13
CA ASN A 409 -6.69 9.99 -26.24
C ASN A 409 -6.95 11.46 -25.88
N THR A 410 -5.96 12.16 -25.35
CA THR A 410 -5.91 13.62 -25.32
C THR A 410 -5.48 14.16 -26.69
N LEU A 411 -6.22 13.84 -27.73
CA LEU A 411 -6.20 14.63 -28.96
C LEU A 411 -7.19 15.77 -28.74
N SER A 412 -6.67 16.92 -28.33
CA SER A 412 -7.36 18.20 -28.40
C SER A 412 -7.86 18.40 -29.83
N GLU A 413 -9.17 18.49 -29.99
CA GLU A 413 -9.77 19.02 -31.21
C GLU A 413 -9.33 20.49 -31.38
N HIS A 414 -8.23 20.71 -32.07
CA HIS A 414 -8.02 21.95 -32.77
C HIS A 414 -8.72 21.84 -34.12
N ARG A 415 -9.97 22.27 -34.18
CA ARG A 415 -10.61 22.68 -35.44
C ARG A 415 -10.04 24.04 -35.81
N PRO A 416 -9.41 24.20 -36.96
CA PRO A 416 -9.16 25.53 -37.49
C PRO A 416 -10.47 26.12 -37.99
N ARG A 417 -10.69 27.39 -37.68
CA ARG A 417 -11.69 28.23 -38.35
C ARG A 417 -11.16 28.71 -39.68
#